data_2318d0b1c42dd2195801cb3a522ceda2
#
_entry.id   2318d0b1c42dd2195801cb3a522ceda2
#
_cell.length_a   1.000
_cell.length_b   1.000
_cell.length_c   1.000
_cell.angle_alpha   90.00
_cell.angle_beta   90.00
_cell.angle_gamma   90.00
#
_symmetry.space_group_name_H-M   'P 1'
#
loop_
_entity.id
_entity.type
_entity.pdbx_description
1 polymer ?
#
loop_
_entity_poly.entity_id
_entity_poly.type
_entity_poly.pdbx_seq_one_letter_code
_entity_poly.pdbx_strand_id
1 'polypeptide(L)'
;MEENAEHIVDANLILDDRGRKIQSSLGDSGWGQLIYPSAVECQQKTHEGLRVVVFGSYLLGYLLMETLHEFERRNPTRLNIVGLVTDDPASPSAKISVKRRIWRKYNEDETIHLETAMIEAGLKSGVPVYTGAVKTDYFRELLEKWNPDVILVCVFGQLIDAPIINYPKQGIYNFHPADLLAGHGAGPQPFQDLIDRQATTSKVTIHQLTTDLDAGPILGQSPPVNVRFSDGSLTDNILVLDDKMLQPIDVMGALLAKTLILHYEAGRNGAIQKLDFARHFNQTTRDWLMQPIISSEPSSDLPEPSKFVDYTL
;
A
#
# COMPACT_ATOMS: atom_id res chain seq x y z
N MET A 1 10.95 -39.63 18.07
CA MET A 1 11.84 -39.00 17.08
C MET A 1 11.31 -37.60 16.84
N GLU A 2 11.46 -36.80 17.87
CA GLU A 2 11.35 -35.35 17.87
C GLU A 2 12.80 -34.88 17.84
N GLU A 3 13.15 -34.14 16.76
CA GLU A 3 14.36 -33.32 16.67
C GLU A 3 14.56 -32.98 15.21
N ASN A 4 14.17 -31.74 14.83
CA ASN A 4 14.82 -30.90 13.81
C ASN A 4 13.89 -29.80 13.31
N ALA A 5 13.39 -28.99 14.26
CA ALA A 5 12.69 -27.73 13.93
C ALA A 5 13.33 -26.53 14.65
N GLU A 6 14.62 -26.62 14.96
CA GLU A 6 15.38 -25.50 15.51
C GLU A 6 16.73 -25.45 14.81
N HIS A 7 16.89 -24.55 13.87
CA HIS A 7 18.15 -23.89 13.52
C HIS A 7 17.98 -23.00 12.27
N ILE A 8 17.10 -22.01 12.35
CA ILE A 8 17.39 -20.76 11.65
C ILE A 8 18.07 -19.89 12.70
N VAL A 9 19.39 -19.93 12.69
CA VAL A 9 20.25 -19.26 13.64
C VAL A 9 20.02 -17.76 13.59
N ASP A 10 19.67 -17.18 14.72
CA ASP A 10 19.51 -15.77 15.10
C ASP A 10 20.79 -14.91 14.92
N ALA A 11 21.53 -15.06 13.83
CA ALA A 11 22.85 -14.47 13.69
C ALA A 11 22.84 -12.93 13.46
N ASN A 12 21.65 -12.30 13.22
CA ASN A 12 21.56 -10.87 12.94
C ASN A 12 20.30 -10.22 13.53
N LEU A 13 19.84 -10.66 14.69
CA LEU A 13 18.72 -10.05 15.38
C LEU A 13 19.22 -8.91 16.28
N ILE A 14 18.76 -7.68 16.01
CA ILE A 14 19.08 -6.49 16.81
C ILE A 14 17.78 -6.01 17.47
N LEU A 15 17.89 -5.53 18.71
CA LEU A 15 16.82 -4.78 19.37
C LEU A 15 17.12 -3.28 19.22
N ASP A 16 16.12 -2.51 18.79
CA ASP A 16 16.19 -1.06 18.81
C ASP A 16 15.83 -0.49 20.21
N ASP A 17 15.95 0.83 20.36
CA ASP A 17 15.64 1.56 21.59
C ASP A 17 14.15 1.52 21.99
N ARG A 18 13.27 1.12 21.08
CA ARG A 18 11.82 0.92 21.31
C ARG A 18 11.44 -0.53 21.60
N GLY A 19 12.41 -1.43 21.65
CA GLY A 19 12.19 -2.88 21.86
C GLY A 19 11.65 -3.62 20.64
N ARG A 20 11.79 -3.05 19.43
CA ARG A 20 11.49 -3.71 18.16
C ARG A 20 12.62 -4.65 17.80
N LYS A 21 12.29 -5.81 17.27
CA LYS A 21 13.27 -6.78 16.79
C LYS A 21 13.53 -6.58 15.31
N ILE A 22 14.78 -6.35 14.93
CA ILE A 22 15.19 -6.14 13.55
C ILE A 22 16.08 -7.29 13.11
N GLN A 23 15.66 -8.00 12.09
CA GLN A 23 16.44 -9.05 11.41
C GLN A 23 16.89 -8.49 10.05
N SER A 24 18.20 -8.45 9.81
CA SER A 24 18.80 -7.85 8.61
C SER A 24 19.45 -8.88 7.69
N SER A 25 19.77 -8.47 6.46
CA SER A 25 20.48 -9.27 5.45
C SER A 25 19.78 -10.58 5.09
N LEU A 26 18.50 -10.48 4.77
CA LEU A 26 17.65 -11.63 4.51
C LEU A 26 17.72 -12.09 3.05
N GLY A 27 17.80 -13.41 2.89
CA GLY A 27 17.80 -14.09 1.60
C GLY A 27 19.08 -13.90 0.79
N ASP A 28 19.13 -14.54 -0.38
CA ASP A 28 20.31 -14.58 -1.27
C ASP A 28 20.70 -13.21 -1.86
N SER A 29 19.76 -12.26 -1.89
CA SER A 29 20.02 -10.91 -2.37
C SER A 29 20.92 -10.09 -1.44
N GLY A 30 21.09 -10.51 -0.17
CA GLY A 30 21.90 -9.82 0.85
C GLY A 30 21.39 -8.43 1.22
N TRP A 31 20.14 -8.08 0.88
CA TRP A 31 19.50 -6.84 1.30
C TRP A 31 18.08 -7.12 1.82
N GLY A 32 17.63 -6.28 2.71
CA GLY A 32 16.31 -6.37 3.33
C GLY A 32 16.37 -6.49 4.83
N GLN A 33 15.27 -6.14 5.45
CA GLN A 33 15.05 -6.23 6.87
C GLN A 33 13.63 -6.72 7.16
N LEU A 34 13.49 -7.56 8.17
CA LEU A 34 12.21 -7.86 8.79
C LEU A 34 12.21 -7.21 10.17
N ILE A 35 11.26 -6.33 10.39
CA ILE A 35 11.13 -5.56 11.63
C ILE A 35 9.85 -6.00 12.30
N TYR A 36 9.96 -6.46 13.54
CA TYR A 36 8.83 -6.84 14.37
C TYR A 36 8.45 -5.68 15.29
N PRO A 37 7.17 -5.40 15.46
CA PRO A 37 6.72 -4.43 16.45
C PRO A 37 7.12 -4.83 17.86
N SER A 38 7.27 -3.86 18.75
CA SER A 38 7.51 -4.09 20.16
C SER A 38 6.28 -4.72 20.85
N ALA A 39 6.47 -5.30 22.03
CA ALA A 39 5.37 -5.86 22.79
C ALA A 39 4.27 -4.84 23.11
N VAL A 40 4.61 -3.56 23.27
CA VAL A 40 3.65 -2.48 23.52
C VAL A 40 2.79 -2.22 22.27
N GLU A 41 3.40 -2.19 21.09
CA GLU A 41 2.71 -1.98 19.80
C GLU A 41 1.77 -3.14 19.45
N CYS A 42 2.04 -4.35 19.92
CA CYS A 42 1.19 -5.53 19.71
C CYS A 42 -0.03 -5.61 20.66
N GLN A 43 -0.10 -4.81 21.72
CA GLN A 43 -1.12 -4.99 22.77
C GLN A 43 -2.57 -4.88 22.32
N GLN A 44 -2.85 -4.15 21.25
CA GLN A 44 -4.22 -3.93 20.76
C GLN A 44 -4.61 -4.86 19.60
N LYS A 45 -3.73 -5.76 19.18
CA LYS A 45 -3.95 -6.63 18.02
C LYS A 45 -4.72 -7.89 18.41
N THR A 46 -5.83 -8.18 17.72
CA THR A 46 -6.69 -9.32 18.04
C THR A 46 -6.34 -10.61 17.29
N HIS A 47 -5.63 -10.51 16.17
CA HIS A 47 -5.22 -11.64 15.31
C HIS A 47 -6.37 -12.45 14.69
N GLU A 48 -7.59 -11.89 14.67
CA GLU A 48 -8.78 -12.55 14.11
C GLU A 48 -9.24 -11.88 12.80
N GLY A 49 -10.10 -12.56 12.05
CA GLY A 49 -10.73 -12.05 10.83
C GLY A 49 -9.92 -12.27 9.56
N LEU A 50 -10.33 -11.57 8.50
CA LEU A 50 -9.70 -11.59 7.19
C LEU A 50 -8.24 -11.16 7.28
N ARG A 51 -7.32 -12.02 6.86
CA ARG A 51 -5.87 -11.79 6.93
C ARG A 51 -5.39 -11.02 5.71
N VAL A 52 -4.90 -9.81 5.94
CA VAL A 52 -4.44 -8.90 4.88
C VAL A 52 -2.94 -8.70 4.96
N VAL A 53 -2.26 -8.78 3.82
CA VAL A 53 -0.90 -8.25 3.67
C VAL A 53 -0.97 -7.03 2.76
N VAL A 54 -0.30 -5.96 3.14
CA VAL A 54 -0.21 -4.72 2.35
C VAL A 54 1.17 -4.63 1.71
N PHE A 55 1.21 -4.44 0.39
CA PHE A 55 2.41 -4.08 -0.35
C PHE A 55 2.29 -2.62 -0.74
N GLY A 56 3.16 -1.78 -0.23
CA GLY A 56 3.02 -0.36 -0.52
C GLY A 56 4.27 0.43 -0.23
N SER A 57 4.32 1.62 -0.82
CA SER A 57 5.40 2.58 -0.64
C SER A 57 4.86 3.98 -0.82
N TYR A 58 5.60 4.98 -0.37
CA TYR A 58 5.25 6.39 -0.48
C TYR A 58 3.94 6.77 0.20
N LEU A 59 3.45 7.98 -0.08
CA LEU A 59 2.27 8.52 0.60
C LEU A 59 0.96 7.81 0.24
N LEU A 60 0.82 7.30 -1.01
CA LEU A 60 -0.36 6.52 -1.38
C LEU A 60 -0.40 5.19 -0.61
N GLY A 61 0.73 4.48 -0.52
CA GLY A 61 0.84 3.24 0.26
C GLY A 61 0.61 3.50 1.75
N TYR A 62 1.19 4.57 2.27
CA TYR A 62 0.99 5.01 3.64
C TYR A 62 -0.48 5.28 3.96
N LEU A 63 -1.19 6.07 3.13
CA LEU A 63 -2.60 6.38 3.35
C LEU A 63 -3.49 5.13 3.29
N LEU A 64 -3.20 4.21 2.36
CA LEU A 64 -3.91 2.93 2.34
C LEU A 64 -3.68 2.15 3.64
N MET A 65 -2.44 2.08 4.14
CA MET A 65 -2.12 1.39 5.40
C MET A 65 -2.85 2.01 6.58
N GLU A 66 -2.82 3.34 6.73
CA GLU A 66 -3.54 4.05 7.79
C GLU A 66 -5.06 3.83 7.72
N THR A 67 -5.62 3.83 6.51
CA THR A 67 -7.04 3.55 6.28
C THR A 67 -7.42 2.14 6.74
N LEU A 68 -6.61 1.15 6.36
CA LEU A 68 -6.85 -0.24 6.75
C LEU A 68 -6.66 -0.46 8.25
N HIS A 69 -5.67 0.21 8.86
CA HIS A 69 -5.45 0.16 10.29
C HIS A 69 -6.64 0.75 11.06
N GLU A 70 -7.13 1.92 10.65
CA GLU A 70 -8.32 2.51 11.28
C GLU A 70 -9.55 1.62 11.10
N PHE A 71 -9.67 0.95 9.94
CA PHE A 71 -10.72 -0.04 9.69
C PHE A 71 -10.60 -1.25 10.63
N GLU A 72 -9.39 -1.83 10.77
CA GLU A 72 -9.09 -2.91 11.71
C GLU A 72 -9.41 -2.51 13.14
N ARG A 73 -8.97 -1.32 13.58
CA ARG A 73 -9.20 -0.80 14.93
C ARG A 73 -10.69 -0.69 15.27
N ARG A 74 -11.52 -0.31 14.31
CA ARG A 74 -12.99 -0.23 14.49
C ARG A 74 -13.69 -1.58 14.36
N ASN A 75 -13.06 -2.56 13.73
CA ASN A 75 -13.60 -3.88 13.47
C ASN A 75 -12.59 -4.98 13.85
N PRO A 76 -12.17 -5.06 15.12
CA PRO A 76 -10.95 -5.74 15.55
C PRO A 76 -10.97 -7.27 15.37
N THR A 77 -12.13 -7.90 15.24
CA THR A 77 -12.26 -9.35 15.02
C THR A 77 -12.58 -9.71 13.57
N ARG A 78 -12.64 -8.72 12.68
CA ARG A 78 -13.10 -8.93 11.30
C ARG A 78 -12.02 -8.68 10.25
N LEU A 79 -11.04 -7.84 10.56
CA LEU A 79 -9.86 -7.56 9.73
C LEU A 79 -8.60 -7.74 10.57
N ASN A 80 -7.58 -8.34 9.99
CA ASN A 80 -6.28 -8.54 10.61
C ASN A 80 -5.17 -8.27 9.59
N ILE A 81 -4.47 -7.15 9.71
CA ILE A 81 -3.31 -6.85 8.89
C ILE A 81 -2.13 -7.65 9.44
N VAL A 82 -1.70 -8.68 8.73
CA VAL A 82 -0.70 -9.66 9.22
C VAL A 82 0.73 -9.35 8.77
N GLY A 83 0.91 -8.45 7.83
CA GLY A 83 2.22 -8.04 7.34
C GLY A 83 2.16 -6.82 6.44
N LEU A 84 3.24 -6.04 6.46
CA LEU A 84 3.49 -4.93 5.56
C LEU A 84 4.77 -5.20 4.78
N VAL A 85 4.73 -5.01 3.48
CA VAL A 85 5.87 -5.12 2.56
C VAL A 85 6.09 -3.78 1.88
N THR A 86 7.29 -3.23 1.97
CA THR A 86 7.58 -1.92 1.39
C THR A 86 8.93 -1.88 0.68
N ASP A 87 9.05 -1.01 -0.32
CA ASP A 87 10.32 -0.61 -0.92
C ASP A 87 10.95 0.59 -0.22
N ASP A 88 10.24 1.19 0.72
CA ASP A 88 10.76 2.31 1.51
C ASP A 88 11.89 1.81 2.42
N PRO A 89 12.95 2.57 2.58
CA PRO A 89 14.10 2.14 3.37
C PRO A 89 13.82 2.24 4.87
N ALA A 90 14.31 1.25 5.62
CA ALA A 90 14.22 1.28 7.08
C ALA A 90 15.15 2.34 7.72
N SER A 91 16.15 2.81 6.98
CA SER A 91 17.07 3.88 7.39
C SER A 91 17.67 4.54 6.15
N PRO A 92 18.25 5.76 6.27
CA PRO A 92 18.91 6.44 5.16
C PRO A 92 20.06 5.64 4.52
N SER A 93 20.68 4.74 5.28
CA SER A 93 21.78 3.87 4.83
C SER A 93 21.31 2.51 4.30
N ALA A 94 20.03 2.19 4.43
CA ALA A 94 19.51 0.90 4.01
C ALA A 94 19.59 0.72 2.48
N LYS A 95 19.93 -0.48 2.05
CA LYS A 95 19.83 -0.85 0.63
C LYS A 95 18.36 -1.01 0.26
N ILE A 96 18.01 -0.52 -0.93
CA ILE A 96 16.67 -0.67 -1.51
C ILE A 96 16.77 -1.23 -2.92
N SER A 97 15.75 -1.99 -3.35
CA SER A 97 15.72 -2.58 -4.70
C SER A 97 15.39 -1.57 -5.78
N VAL A 98 14.64 -0.54 -5.44
CA VAL A 98 14.15 0.47 -6.37
C VAL A 98 14.96 1.74 -6.24
N LYS A 99 15.32 2.34 -7.38
CA LYS A 99 15.95 3.66 -7.36
C LYS A 99 14.94 4.67 -6.81
N ARG A 100 15.29 5.42 -5.80
CA ARG A 100 14.52 6.49 -5.15
C ARG A 100 14.25 7.67 -6.10
N ARG A 101 13.51 7.46 -7.18
CA ARG A 101 13.28 8.53 -8.18
C ARG A 101 12.39 9.64 -7.63
N ILE A 102 11.38 9.27 -6.84
CA ILE A 102 10.44 10.23 -6.25
C ILE A 102 11.12 10.98 -5.10
N TRP A 103 11.69 10.28 -4.14
CA TRP A 103 12.31 10.86 -2.95
C TRP A 103 13.47 11.82 -3.23
N ARG A 104 14.15 11.68 -4.36
CA ARG A 104 15.20 12.63 -4.77
C ARG A 104 14.69 14.07 -5.03
N LYS A 105 13.37 14.26 -5.12
CA LYS A 105 12.77 15.58 -5.33
C LYS A 105 12.46 16.32 -4.04
N TYR A 106 12.42 15.62 -2.90
CA TYR A 106 12.36 16.23 -1.57
C TYR A 106 13.78 16.67 -1.14
N ASN A 107 13.88 17.63 -0.26
CA ASN A 107 15.16 17.93 0.37
C ASN A 107 15.51 16.85 1.43
N GLU A 108 16.81 16.69 1.74
CA GLU A 108 17.27 15.57 2.58
C GLU A 108 16.67 15.58 4.00
N ASP A 109 16.41 16.74 4.59
CA ASP A 109 15.88 16.85 5.96
C ASP A 109 14.39 16.52 6.03
N GLU A 110 13.64 16.82 4.98
CA GLU A 110 12.20 16.54 4.90
C GLU A 110 11.90 15.07 4.53
N THR A 111 12.80 14.40 3.78
CA THR A 111 12.57 13.06 3.27
C THR A 111 12.61 11.96 4.33
N ILE A 112 13.41 12.10 5.39
CA ILE A 112 13.55 11.04 6.41
C ILE A 112 12.20 10.72 7.03
N HIS A 113 11.41 11.74 7.33
CA HIS A 113 10.08 11.58 7.89
C HIS A 113 9.13 10.84 6.94
N LEU A 114 9.12 11.19 5.66
CA LEU A 114 8.26 10.57 4.65
C LEU A 114 8.74 9.15 4.28
N GLU A 115 10.06 8.96 4.15
CA GLU A 115 10.65 7.65 3.81
C GLU A 115 10.35 6.56 4.84
N THR A 116 10.27 6.92 6.12
CA THR A 116 10.02 5.95 7.19
C THR A 116 8.55 5.86 7.60
N ALA A 117 7.70 6.73 7.09
CA ALA A 117 6.31 6.87 7.52
C ALA A 117 5.53 5.55 7.43
N MET A 118 5.64 4.84 6.31
CA MET A 118 4.93 3.59 6.11
C MET A 118 5.40 2.48 7.05
N ILE A 119 6.71 2.38 7.30
CA ILE A 119 7.28 1.43 8.25
C ILE A 119 6.79 1.74 9.66
N GLU A 120 6.86 3.00 10.06
CA GLU A 120 6.38 3.44 11.37
C GLU A 120 4.87 3.21 11.56
N ALA A 121 4.05 3.46 10.54
CA ALA A 121 2.62 3.16 10.56
C ALA A 121 2.35 1.67 10.81
N GLY A 122 3.02 0.79 10.07
CA GLY A 122 2.89 -0.66 10.26
C GLY A 122 3.27 -1.10 11.66
N LEU A 123 4.45 -0.70 12.15
CA LEU A 123 4.94 -1.11 13.46
C LEU A 123 4.06 -0.57 14.62
N LYS A 124 3.65 0.71 14.57
CA LYS A 124 2.72 1.29 15.56
C LYS A 124 1.37 0.57 15.60
N SER A 125 0.97 -0.01 14.49
CA SER A 125 -0.26 -0.82 14.38
C SER A 125 -0.07 -2.28 14.78
N GLY A 126 1.08 -2.66 15.33
CA GLY A 126 1.41 -4.03 15.71
C GLY A 126 1.62 -4.97 14.51
N VAL A 127 1.98 -4.43 13.34
CA VAL A 127 2.17 -5.17 12.10
C VAL A 127 3.66 -5.34 11.83
N PRO A 128 4.17 -6.58 11.60
CA PRO A 128 5.54 -6.77 11.16
C PRO A 128 5.75 -6.21 9.75
N VAL A 129 6.92 -5.59 9.55
CA VAL A 129 7.27 -4.92 8.31
C VAL A 129 8.47 -5.57 7.65
N TYR A 130 8.32 -5.94 6.39
CA TYR A 130 9.40 -6.43 5.56
C TYR A 130 9.79 -5.38 4.51
N THR A 131 11.05 -5.01 4.47
CA THR A 131 11.64 -4.21 3.40
C THR A 131 12.79 -4.98 2.77
N GLY A 132 12.56 -5.51 1.56
CA GLY A 132 13.55 -6.38 0.91
C GLY A 132 13.05 -6.92 -0.42
N ALA A 133 13.85 -7.79 -1.04
CA ALA A 133 13.50 -8.46 -2.29
C ALA A 133 12.38 -9.49 -2.05
N VAL A 134 11.28 -9.37 -2.80
CA VAL A 134 10.13 -10.27 -2.64
C VAL A 134 10.24 -11.56 -3.46
N LYS A 135 11.12 -11.62 -4.48
CA LYS A 135 11.35 -12.82 -5.29
C LYS A 135 12.44 -13.70 -4.68
N THR A 136 12.31 -14.05 -3.40
CA THR A 136 13.27 -14.90 -2.66
C THR A 136 12.53 -16.01 -1.95
N ASP A 137 13.20 -17.12 -1.70
CA ASP A 137 12.62 -18.22 -0.91
C ASP A 137 12.31 -17.77 0.52
N TYR A 138 13.18 -16.94 1.11
CA TYR A 138 12.91 -16.32 2.40
C TYR A 138 11.57 -15.58 2.44
N PHE A 139 11.27 -14.74 1.44
CA PHE A 139 10.01 -14.01 1.42
C PHE A 139 8.80 -14.92 1.22
N ARG A 140 8.93 -15.99 0.43
CA ARG A 140 7.86 -16.99 0.26
C ARG A 140 7.55 -17.71 1.58
N GLU A 141 8.58 -18.13 2.33
CA GLU A 141 8.40 -18.69 3.67
C GLU A 141 7.76 -17.69 4.64
N LEU A 142 8.14 -16.42 4.55
CA LEU A 142 7.52 -15.35 5.35
C LEU A 142 6.04 -15.17 4.99
N LEU A 143 5.71 -15.17 3.70
CA LEU A 143 4.34 -15.09 3.21
C LEU A 143 3.50 -16.29 3.68
N GLU A 144 4.08 -17.49 3.70
CA GLU A 144 3.43 -18.67 4.27
C GLU A 144 3.15 -18.53 5.76
N LYS A 145 4.09 -17.99 6.54
CA LYS A 145 3.89 -17.69 7.97
C LYS A 145 2.81 -16.65 8.20
N TRP A 146 2.78 -15.62 7.37
CA TRP A 146 1.72 -14.59 7.41
C TRP A 146 0.39 -15.12 6.91
N ASN A 147 0.38 -16.10 6.01
CA ASN A 147 -0.80 -16.78 5.46
C ASN A 147 -1.97 -15.83 5.14
N PRO A 148 -1.78 -14.83 4.26
CA PRO A 148 -2.82 -13.88 3.92
C PRO A 148 -3.95 -14.51 3.11
N ASP A 149 -5.19 -14.07 3.39
CA ASP A 149 -6.34 -14.35 2.55
C ASP A 149 -6.39 -13.44 1.32
N VAL A 150 -5.85 -12.21 1.46
CA VAL A 150 -5.79 -11.20 0.39
C VAL A 150 -4.52 -10.38 0.50
N ILE A 151 -4.01 -9.90 -0.64
CA ILE A 151 -2.92 -8.93 -0.70
C ILE A 151 -3.45 -7.65 -1.37
N LEU A 152 -3.18 -6.50 -0.74
CA LEU A 152 -3.48 -5.18 -1.30
C LEU A 152 -2.18 -4.47 -1.65
N VAL A 153 -2.10 -3.94 -2.86
CA VAL A 153 -0.90 -3.29 -3.40
C VAL A 153 -1.21 -1.83 -3.71
N CYS A 154 -0.35 -0.92 -3.28
CA CYS A 154 -0.45 0.50 -3.61
C CYS A 154 0.95 1.09 -3.76
N VAL A 155 1.35 1.41 -4.98
CA VAL A 155 2.68 1.94 -5.30
C VAL A 155 3.81 1.05 -4.75
N PHE A 156 4.00 -0.10 -5.38
CA PHE A 156 5.07 -1.02 -5.06
C PHE A 156 6.01 -1.19 -6.26
N GLY A 157 7.29 -0.93 -6.07
CA GLY A 157 8.25 -0.79 -7.18
C GLY A 157 8.86 -2.09 -7.68
N GLN A 158 8.58 -3.23 -7.04
CA GLN A 158 9.07 -4.53 -7.49
C GLN A 158 7.98 -5.27 -8.29
N LEU A 159 8.40 -6.00 -9.32
CA LEU A 159 7.51 -6.92 -10.01
C LEU A 159 7.16 -8.08 -9.08
N ILE A 160 5.87 -8.32 -8.89
CA ILE A 160 5.32 -9.44 -8.12
C ILE A 160 5.16 -10.63 -9.07
N ASP A 161 5.70 -11.79 -8.70
CA ASP A 161 5.70 -12.98 -9.55
C ASP A 161 4.48 -13.91 -9.31
N ALA A 162 4.30 -14.85 -10.21
CA ALA A 162 3.17 -15.78 -10.18
C ALA A 162 3.00 -16.54 -8.84
N PRO A 163 4.05 -17.02 -8.16
CA PRO A 163 3.91 -17.66 -6.86
C PRO A 163 3.25 -16.75 -5.80
N ILE A 164 3.60 -15.46 -5.78
CA ILE A 164 2.99 -14.51 -4.85
C ILE A 164 1.57 -14.14 -5.31
N ILE A 165 1.36 -13.90 -6.62
CA ILE A 165 0.06 -13.54 -7.19
C ILE A 165 -0.99 -14.60 -6.90
N ASN A 166 -0.62 -15.87 -7.00
CA ASN A 166 -1.53 -17.00 -6.85
C ASN A 166 -1.67 -17.49 -5.40
N TYR A 167 -0.94 -16.90 -4.44
CA TYR A 167 -0.94 -17.37 -3.07
C TYR A 167 -2.25 -17.05 -2.32
N PRO A 168 -2.76 -15.78 -2.31
CA PRO A 168 -3.92 -15.42 -1.50
C PRO A 168 -5.22 -15.96 -2.08
N LYS A 169 -6.06 -16.56 -1.25
CA LYS A 169 -7.33 -17.20 -1.67
C LYS A 169 -8.35 -16.25 -2.26
N GLN A 170 -8.32 -14.98 -1.83
CA GLN A 170 -9.25 -13.93 -2.31
C GLN A 170 -8.61 -12.99 -3.33
N GLY A 171 -7.40 -13.31 -3.79
CA GLY A 171 -6.70 -12.57 -4.83
C GLY A 171 -5.81 -11.44 -4.32
N ILE A 172 -5.24 -10.74 -5.28
CA ILE A 172 -4.32 -9.62 -5.06
C ILE A 172 -4.82 -8.42 -5.89
N TYR A 173 -4.91 -7.25 -5.26
CA TYR A 173 -5.50 -6.05 -5.87
C TYR A 173 -4.51 -4.90 -5.80
N ASN A 174 -4.34 -4.20 -6.93
CA ASN A 174 -3.47 -3.05 -7.05
C ASN A 174 -4.27 -1.74 -7.18
N PHE A 175 -3.94 -0.76 -6.36
CA PHE A 175 -4.39 0.62 -6.46
C PHE A 175 -3.46 1.37 -7.40
N HIS A 176 -3.87 1.57 -8.62
CA HIS A 176 -3.05 2.21 -9.66
C HIS A 176 -3.55 3.64 -9.93
N PRO A 177 -2.70 4.69 -9.78
CA PRO A 177 -3.13 6.08 -9.90
C PRO A 177 -3.25 6.54 -11.36
N ALA A 178 -4.05 5.81 -12.17
CA ALA A 178 -4.32 6.13 -13.56
C ALA A 178 -5.69 5.64 -14.02
N ASP A 179 -6.20 6.20 -15.13
CA ASP A 179 -7.45 5.78 -15.78
C ASP A 179 -7.20 4.60 -16.73
N LEU A 180 -7.00 3.41 -16.17
CA LEU A 180 -6.71 2.19 -16.94
C LEU A 180 -7.89 1.78 -17.86
N LEU A 181 -9.14 2.11 -17.52
CA LEU A 181 -10.29 1.84 -18.39
C LEU A 181 -10.25 2.66 -19.69
N ALA A 182 -9.68 3.86 -19.62
CA ALA A 182 -9.44 4.68 -20.81
C ALA A 182 -8.15 4.30 -21.56
N GLY A 183 -7.41 3.29 -21.07
CA GLY A 183 -6.14 2.86 -21.65
C GLY A 183 -4.96 3.78 -21.34
N HIS A 184 -5.03 4.52 -20.23
CA HIS A 184 -4.02 5.51 -19.85
C HIS A 184 -3.19 5.08 -18.66
N GLY A 185 -1.91 5.47 -18.66
CA GLY A 185 -1.02 5.42 -17.50
C GLY A 185 -0.67 4.02 -16.99
N ALA A 186 -0.83 2.96 -17.80
CA ALA A 186 -0.32 1.64 -17.45
C ALA A 186 1.21 1.65 -17.36
N GLY A 187 1.77 0.91 -16.41
CA GLY A 187 3.21 0.83 -16.20
C GLY A 187 3.75 1.72 -15.09
N PRO A 188 5.08 1.84 -14.98
CA PRO A 188 5.74 2.40 -13.80
C PRO A 188 5.73 3.94 -13.73
N GLN A 189 5.16 4.64 -14.70
CA GLN A 189 5.19 6.11 -14.79
C GLN A 189 3.81 6.70 -15.11
N PRO A 190 2.77 6.42 -14.31
CA PRO A 190 1.41 6.90 -14.59
C PRO A 190 1.30 8.44 -14.62
N PHE A 191 2.07 9.14 -13.81
CA PHE A 191 2.07 10.61 -13.78
C PHE A 191 2.78 11.22 -14.97
N GLN A 192 3.80 10.57 -15.53
CA GLN A 192 4.41 11.02 -16.76
C GLN A 192 3.43 10.94 -17.95
N ASP A 193 2.63 9.87 -18.03
CA ASP A 193 1.55 9.75 -19.01
C ASP A 193 0.54 10.90 -18.89
N LEU A 194 0.16 11.29 -17.67
CA LEU A 194 -0.72 12.45 -17.43
C LEU A 194 -0.15 13.74 -18.00
N ILE A 195 1.15 13.98 -17.77
CA ILE A 195 1.87 15.18 -18.25
C ILE A 195 1.94 15.17 -19.78
N ASP A 196 2.36 14.06 -20.35
CA ASP A 196 2.56 13.92 -21.81
C ASP A 196 1.24 14.09 -22.58
N ARG A 197 0.12 13.59 -22.05
CA ARG A 197 -1.22 13.73 -22.62
C ARG A 197 -1.87 15.09 -22.37
N GLN A 198 -1.28 15.93 -21.55
CA GLN A 198 -1.91 17.16 -21.10
C GLN A 198 -3.29 16.90 -20.47
N ALA A 199 -3.39 15.91 -19.60
CA ALA A 199 -4.66 15.49 -19.00
C ALA A 199 -5.31 16.59 -18.16
N THR A 200 -6.64 16.63 -18.13
CA THR A 200 -7.41 17.50 -17.24
C THR A 200 -7.82 16.77 -15.96
N THR A 201 -8.03 15.47 -16.07
CA THR A 201 -8.41 14.61 -14.95
C THR A 201 -7.70 13.26 -15.04
N SER A 202 -7.59 12.58 -13.89
CA SER A 202 -7.22 11.17 -13.81
C SER A 202 -8.18 10.44 -12.88
N LYS A 203 -7.91 9.15 -12.62
CA LYS A 203 -8.63 8.30 -11.67
C LYS A 203 -7.66 7.39 -10.96
N VAL A 204 -8.06 6.87 -9.80
CA VAL A 204 -7.44 5.67 -9.25
C VAL A 204 -8.22 4.46 -9.74
N THR A 205 -7.52 3.49 -10.31
CA THR A 205 -8.09 2.21 -10.73
C THR A 205 -7.66 1.11 -9.77
N ILE A 206 -8.60 0.31 -9.27
CA ILE A 206 -8.28 -0.94 -8.59
C ILE A 206 -8.48 -2.08 -9.59
N HIS A 207 -7.43 -2.86 -9.78
CA HIS A 207 -7.46 -4.04 -10.63
C HIS A 207 -6.83 -5.24 -9.92
N GLN A 208 -7.21 -6.45 -10.34
CA GLN A 208 -6.55 -7.66 -9.89
C GLN A 208 -5.17 -7.76 -10.54
N LEU A 209 -4.14 -8.09 -9.77
CA LEU A 209 -2.82 -8.34 -10.35
C LEU A 209 -2.78 -9.64 -11.13
N THR A 210 -2.09 -9.59 -12.26
CA THR A 210 -1.70 -10.72 -13.10
C THR A 210 -0.21 -10.63 -13.38
N THR A 211 0.34 -11.60 -14.10
CA THR A 211 1.74 -11.56 -14.54
C THR A 211 2.00 -10.48 -15.60
N ASP A 212 0.94 -10.03 -16.28
CA ASP A 212 1.02 -8.93 -17.24
C ASP A 212 0.83 -7.60 -16.51
N LEU A 213 1.74 -6.68 -16.73
CA LEU A 213 1.80 -5.40 -15.99
C LEU A 213 0.53 -4.58 -16.22
N ASP A 214 -0.18 -4.26 -15.15
CA ASP A 214 -1.41 -3.46 -15.09
C ASP A 214 -2.54 -3.88 -16.06
N ALA A 215 -2.48 -5.13 -16.57
CA ALA A 215 -3.42 -5.68 -17.54
C ALA A 215 -4.50 -6.58 -16.93
N GLY A 216 -4.51 -6.76 -15.62
CA GLY A 216 -5.48 -7.63 -14.94
C GLY A 216 -6.90 -7.06 -14.94
N PRO A 217 -7.90 -7.89 -14.61
CA PRO A 217 -9.29 -7.49 -14.54
C PRO A 217 -9.51 -6.27 -13.64
N ILE A 218 -10.13 -5.23 -14.16
CA ILE A 218 -10.44 -4.01 -13.42
C ILE A 218 -11.62 -4.28 -12.49
N LEU A 219 -11.39 -4.08 -11.19
CA LEU A 219 -12.41 -4.16 -10.16
C LEU A 219 -13.30 -2.91 -10.17
N GLY A 220 -12.71 -1.75 -10.30
CA GLY A 220 -13.43 -0.48 -10.39
C GLY A 220 -12.51 0.73 -10.33
N GLN A 221 -13.11 1.91 -10.39
CA GLN A 221 -12.41 3.19 -10.42
C GLN A 221 -13.03 4.21 -9.48
N SER A 222 -12.21 5.19 -9.05
CA SER A 222 -12.70 6.41 -8.41
C SER A 222 -13.52 7.27 -9.38
N PRO A 223 -14.25 8.28 -8.88
CA PRO A 223 -14.64 9.41 -9.70
C PRO A 223 -13.41 10.11 -10.29
N PRO A 224 -13.58 10.98 -11.30
CA PRO A 224 -12.50 11.80 -11.82
C PRO A 224 -11.88 12.69 -10.72
N VAL A 225 -10.57 12.84 -10.77
CA VAL A 225 -9.75 13.72 -9.94
C VAL A 225 -9.17 14.80 -10.84
N ASN A 226 -9.38 16.07 -10.52
CA ASN A 226 -8.79 17.17 -11.26
C ASN A 226 -7.27 17.22 -11.02
N VAL A 227 -6.49 17.32 -12.11
CA VAL A 227 -5.01 17.35 -12.06
C VAL A 227 -4.44 18.68 -12.55
N ARG A 228 -5.28 19.73 -12.57
CA ARG A 228 -4.92 21.08 -13.05
C ARG A 228 -4.98 22.13 -11.94
N PHE A 229 -4.19 23.17 -12.11
CA PHE A 229 -4.33 24.41 -11.35
C PHE A 229 -5.60 25.18 -11.75
N SER A 230 -5.95 26.22 -11.00
CA SER A 230 -7.13 27.06 -11.27
C SER A 230 -7.06 27.83 -12.59
N ASP A 231 -5.86 28.12 -13.08
CA ASP A 231 -5.62 28.74 -14.39
C ASP A 231 -5.64 27.76 -15.56
N GLY A 232 -5.88 26.48 -15.28
CA GLY A 232 -5.91 25.41 -16.26
C GLY A 232 -4.54 24.85 -16.64
N SER A 233 -3.45 25.34 -16.06
CA SER A 233 -2.11 24.79 -16.27
C SER A 233 -1.95 23.41 -15.60
N LEU A 234 -1.02 22.60 -16.08
CA LEU A 234 -0.64 21.31 -15.51
C LEU A 234 0.75 21.44 -14.90
N THR A 235 0.97 20.80 -13.75
CA THR A 235 2.30 20.72 -13.16
C THR A 235 3.14 19.65 -13.87
N ASP A 236 4.44 19.86 -13.93
CA ASP A 236 5.45 18.84 -14.28
C ASP A 236 6.04 18.16 -13.03
N ASN A 237 5.65 18.62 -11.83
CA ASN A 237 6.05 18.02 -10.57
C ASN A 237 5.18 16.80 -10.25
N ILE A 238 5.74 15.61 -10.42
CA ILE A 238 5.04 14.34 -10.19
C ILE A 238 4.61 14.16 -8.73
N LEU A 239 5.27 14.81 -7.76
CA LEU A 239 4.89 14.73 -6.34
C LEU A 239 3.60 15.49 -6.05
N VAL A 240 3.38 16.62 -6.73
CA VAL A 240 2.13 17.37 -6.64
C VAL A 240 0.96 16.56 -7.23
N LEU A 241 1.23 15.79 -8.29
CA LEU A 241 0.24 14.85 -8.85
C LEU A 241 -0.01 13.67 -7.91
N ASP A 242 1.03 13.16 -7.26
CA ASP A 242 0.93 12.10 -6.25
C ASP A 242 0.02 12.54 -5.09
N ASP A 243 0.27 13.72 -4.52
CA ASP A 243 -0.58 14.31 -3.47
C ASP A 243 -2.05 14.44 -3.90
N LYS A 244 -2.27 14.83 -5.16
CA LYS A 244 -3.63 14.95 -5.69
C LYS A 244 -4.33 13.60 -5.81
N MET A 245 -3.61 12.56 -6.16
CA MET A 245 -4.13 11.20 -6.30
C MET A 245 -4.31 10.46 -4.96
N LEU A 246 -3.87 11.03 -3.82
CA LEU A 246 -4.17 10.53 -2.49
C LEU A 246 -5.68 10.58 -2.18
N GLN A 247 -6.37 11.60 -2.66
CA GLN A 247 -7.74 11.93 -2.27
C GLN A 247 -8.76 10.78 -2.37
N PRO A 248 -8.75 9.87 -3.37
CA PRO A 248 -9.70 8.76 -3.42
C PRO A 248 -9.23 7.48 -2.71
N ILE A 249 -7.97 7.37 -2.29
CA ILE A 249 -7.36 6.10 -1.83
C ILE A 249 -8.07 5.57 -0.58
N ASP A 250 -8.34 6.44 0.39
CA ASP A 250 -8.91 6.03 1.68
C ASP A 250 -10.35 5.53 1.54
N VAL A 251 -11.20 6.25 0.81
CA VAL A 251 -12.60 5.84 0.55
C VAL A 251 -12.63 4.51 -0.20
N MET A 252 -11.79 4.36 -1.22
CA MET A 252 -11.70 3.11 -1.99
C MET A 252 -11.13 1.96 -1.17
N GLY A 253 -10.12 2.23 -0.34
CA GLY A 253 -9.50 1.26 0.55
C GLY A 253 -10.48 0.70 1.58
N ALA A 254 -11.22 1.57 2.26
CA ALA A 254 -12.22 1.16 3.23
C ALA A 254 -13.37 0.36 2.60
N LEU A 255 -13.85 0.78 1.42
CA LEU A 255 -14.90 0.04 0.71
C LEU A 255 -14.41 -1.33 0.23
N LEU A 256 -13.17 -1.42 -0.26
CA LEU A 256 -12.59 -2.70 -0.65
C LEU A 256 -12.45 -3.62 0.56
N ALA A 257 -11.93 -3.13 1.69
CA ALA A 257 -11.81 -3.89 2.94
C ALA A 257 -13.18 -4.43 3.39
N LYS A 258 -14.19 -3.58 3.45
CA LYS A 258 -15.56 -3.96 3.77
C LYS A 258 -16.08 -5.08 2.86
N THR A 259 -15.88 -4.94 1.56
CA THR A 259 -16.36 -5.92 0.57
C THR A 259 -15.64 -7.25 0.73
N LEU A 260 -14.34 -7.25 0.94
CA LEU A 260 -13.53 -8.44 1.15
C LEU A 260 -13.90 -9.17 2.44
N ILE A 261 -14.16 -8.44 3.54
CA ILE A 261 -14.63 -9.03 4.79
C ILE A 261 -15.98 -9.75 4.58
N LEU A 262 -16.95 -9.09 3.95
CA LEU A 262 -18.27 -9.69 3.69
C LEU A 262 -18.16 -10.91 2.75
N HIS A 263 -17.24 -10.88 1.80
CA HIS A 263 -16.94 -12.01 0.93
C HIS A 263 -16.35 -13.20 1.70
N TYR A 264 -15.38 -12.92 2.58
CA TYR A 264 -14.73 -13.90 3.45
C TYR A 264 -15.73 -14.55 4.43
N GLU A 265 -16.53 -13.75 5.12
CA GLU A 265 -17.53 -14.23 6.10
C GLU A 265 -18.65 -15.04 5.45
N ALA A 266 -18.94 -14.78 4.18
CA ALA A 266 -19.84 -15.61 3.39
C ALA A 266 -19.23 -16.95 2.94
N GLY A 267 -17.98 -17.26 3.37
CA GLY A 267 -17.25 -18.47 3.00
C GLY A 267 -16.89 -18.55 1.50
N ARG A 268 -16.83 -17.41 0.82
CA ARG A 268 -16.52 -17.37 -0.62
C ARG A 268 -15.01 -17.34 -0.82
N ASN A 269 -14.54 -18.05 -1.83
CA ASN A 269 -13.17 -18.03 -2.31
C ASN A 269 -13.08 -17.39 -3.70
N GLY A 270 -11.89 -17.01 -4.08
CA GLY A 270 -11.62 -16.36 -5.36
C GLY A 270 -11.77 -14.84 -5.31
N ALA A 271 -11.33 -14.19 -6.37
CA ALA A 271 -11.36 -12.75 -6.47
C ALA A 271 -12.79 -12.20 -6.50
N ILE A 272 -12.97 -11.07 -5.82
CA ILE A 272 -14.25 -10.33 -5.89
C ILE A 272 -14.44 -9.75 -7.30
N GLN A 273 -15.70 -9.67 -7.71
CA GLN A 273 -16.06 -9.13 -9.00
C GLN A 273 -16.15 -7.61 -8.98
N LYS A 274 -16.46 -7.01 -10.12
CA LYS A 274 -16.56 -5.58 -10.35
C LYS A 274 -17.36 -4.85 -9.25
N LEU A 275 -16.75 -3.77 -8.73
CA LEU A 275 -17.34 -2.85 -7.75
C LEU A 275 -17.52 -1.46 -8.38
N ASP A 276 -18.64 -0.84 -8.06
CA ASP A 276 -18.88 0.56 -8.44
C ASP A 276 -18.45 1.49 -7.32
N PHE A 277 -17.14 1.72 -7.20
CA PHE A 277 -16.58 2.62 -6.20
C PHE A 277 -17.16 4.03 -6.31
N ALA A 278 -17.39 4.50 -7.52
CA ALA A 278 -17.86 5.86 -7.75
C ALA A 278 -19.21 6.14 -7.05
N ARG A 279 -20.07 5.15 -6.83
CA ARG A 279 -21.34 5.31 -6.12
C ARG A 279 -21.19 5.67 -4.65
N HIS A 280 -20.04 5.34 -4.05
CA HIS A 280 -19.74 5.56 -2.64
C HIS A 280 -19.13 6.93 -2.33
N PHE A 281 -18.86 7.71 -3.37
CA PHE A 281 -18.46 9.09 -3.25
C PHE A 281 -19.71 9.99 -3.30
N ASN A 282 -20.03 10.65 -2.19
CA ASN A 282 -21.11 11.63 -2.15
C ASN A 282 -20.75 12.89 -2.92
N GLN A 283 -21.70 13.82 -3.07
CA GLN A 283 -21.46 15.04 -3.88
C GLN A 283 -20.32 15.89 -3.31
N THR A 284 -20.26 16.06 -2.00
CA THR A 284 -19.18 16.83 -1.32
C THR A 284 -17.80 16.25 -1.63
N THR A 285 -17.67 14.91 -1.58
CA THR A 285 -16.40 14.24 -1.90
C THR A 285 -16.06 14.39 -3.39
N ARG A 286 -17.04 14.28 -4.28
CA ARG A 286 -16.83 14.50 -5.72
C ARG A 286 -16.39 15.93 -6.02
N ASP A 287 -17.01 16.91 -5.39
CA ASP A 287 -16.64 18.32 -5.52
C ASP A 287 -15.21 18.55 -5.02
N TRP A 288 -14.83 17.90 -3.92
CA TRP A 288 -13.46 17.95 -3.39
C TRP A 288 -12.43 17.35 -4.36
N LEU A 289 -12.72 16.20 -4.98
CA LEU A 289 -11.84 15.61 -6.00
C LEU A 289 -11.64 16.52 -7.21
N MET A 290 -12.64 17.33 -7.51
CA MET A 290 -12.60 18.29 -8.65
C MET A 290 -12.02 19.67 -8.31
N GLN A 291 -11.63 19.91 -7.04
CA GLN A 291 -10.92 21.14 -6.69
C GLN A 291 -9.59 21.24 -7.46
N PRO A 292 -9.20 22.41 -7.91
CA PRO A 292 -7.91 22.60 -8.58
C PRO A 292 -6.74 22.33 -7.62
N ILE A 293 -5.57 22.09 -8.19
CA ILE A 293 -4.32 22.06 -7.44
C ILE A 293 -4.07 23.49 -6.92
N ILE A 294 -3.78 23.63 -5.64
CA ILE A 294 -3.59 24.92 -4.96
C ILE A 294 -2.13 25.29 -4.71
N SER A 295 -1.23 24.31 -4.72
CA SER A 295 0.21 24.50 -4.48
C SER A 295 1.03 23.85 -5.59
N SER A 296 2.07 24.53 -6.05
CA SER A 296 3.09 23.96 -6.95
C SER A 296 4.14 23.11 -6.21
N GLU A 297 4.15 23.19 -4.89
CA GLU A 297 5.01 22.39 -4.04
C GLU A 297 4.22 21.21 -3.46
N PRO A 298 4.84 20.02 -3.35
CA PRO A 298 4.21 18.88 -2.70
C PRO A 298 4.02 19.13 -1.21
N SER A 299 3.08 18.41 -0.61
CA SER A 299 2.90 18.42 0.84
C SER A 299 4.11 17.81 1.54
N SER A 300 4.54 18.44 2.63
CA SER A 300 5.50 17.86 3.58
C SER A 300 4.80 17.12 4.73
N ASP A 301 3.48 17.22 4.83
CA ASP A 301 2.69 16.58 5.87
C ASP A 301 2.26 15.17 5.46
N LEU A 302 2.23 14.26 6.44
CA LEU A 302 1.66 12.94 6.22
C LEU A 302 0.15 13.04 6.04
N PRO A 303 -0.43 12.37 5.02
CA PRO A 303 -1.85 12.39 4.81
C PRO A 303 -2.58 11.61 5.91
N GLU A 304 -3.73 12.14 6.34
CA GLU A 304 -4.64 11.44 7.24
C GLU A 304 -5.87 10.93 6.47
N PRO A 305 -6.43 9.77 6.87
CA PRO A 305 -7.70 9.31 6.31
C PRO A 305 -8.77 10.38 6.47
N SER A 306 -9.48 10.66 5.40
CA SER A 306 -10.46 11.74 5.38
C SER A 306 -11.67 11.43 6.25
N LYS A 307 -12.36 12.47 6.70
CA LYS A 307 -13.64 12.36 7.43
C LYS A 307 -14.79 11.76 6.60
N PHE A 308 -14.57 11.55 5.31
CA PHE A 308 -15.56 10.96 4.40
C PHE A 308 -15.51 9.45 4.36
N VAL A 309 -14.52 8.83 5.00
CA VAL A 309 -14.37 7.37 5.03
C VAL A 309 -15.43 6.75 5.95
N ASP A 310 -16.16 5.78 5.42
CA ASP A 310 -17.12 4.97 6.19
C ASP A 310 -16.44 3.65 6.63
N TYR A 311 -16.17 3.56 7.92
CA TYR A 311 -15.56 2.38 8.56
C TYR A 311 -16.58 1.40 9.14
N THR A 312 -17.88 1.60 8.92
CA THR A 312 -18.92 0.69 9.42
C THR A 312 -19.06 -0.53 8.51
N LEU A 313 -19.29 -1.70 9.11
CA LEU A 313 -19.58 -2.96 8.41
C LEU A 313 -21.07 -3.23 8.31
#